data_184857450bc73b6ba3938fb642b20070
#
_entry.id   184857450bc73b6ba3938fb642b20070
#
_cell.length_a   1.000
_cell.length_b   1.000
_cell.length_c   1.000
_cell.angle_alpha   90.00
_cell.angle_beta   90.00
_cell.angle_gamma   90.00
#
_symmetry.space_group_name_H-M   'P 1'
#
loop_
_entity.id
_entity.type
_entity.pdbx_description
1 polymer ?
#
loop_
_entity_poly.entity_id
_entity_poly.type
_entity_poly.pdbx_seq_one_letter_code
_entity_poly.pdbx_strand_id
1 'polypeptide(L)'
;KKTEMLGTIYRMLVLNLGEPPTKFTWTRKDAKGNPVETKEYTPQSFFQEYIGDDLKNNYVMLMNDPSRDYYKLYEIDYDRHAYDGKNWTYVNLPIEDIKQMAIASIKDSTMMYFSCDVGKFFDRDRGILDVNFYDYGSLMGTTFGMDKKQRIQTFASGSSHAMTLMAVDLDANGKPKKWMVENSWGPGANAGHLIMTDQWFNEYMFRLVVNKKYITDQVKEILKQTPTRLPAWDPMFAEED
;
A
#
# COMPACT_ATOMS: atom_id res chain seq x y z
N LYS A 1 33.18 2.46 15.33
CA LYS A 1 33.13 2.20 13.87
C LYS A 1 31.74 2.51 13.28
N LYS A 2 30.61 1.89 13.76
CA LYS A 2 29.24 2.17 13.28
C LYS A 2 28.89 3.66 13.41
N THR A 3 29.10 4.27 14.57
CA THR A 3 28.83 5.68 14.84
C THR A 3 29.64 6.62 13.92
N GLU A 4 30.89 6.32 13.65
CA GLU A 4 31.75 7.09 12.75
C GLU A 4 31.23 7.00 11.30
N MET A 5 30.83 5.80 10.85
CA MET A 5 30.23 5.61 9.51
C MET A 5 28.92 6.41 9.37
N LEU A 6 28.03 6.33 10.37
CA LEU A 6 26.78 7.11 10.39
C LEU A 6 27.06 8.60 10.41
N GLY A 7 28.05 9.08 11.15
CA GLY A 7 28.48 10.48 11.14
C GLY A 7 28.96 10.94 9.76
N THR A 8 29.72 10.09 9.05
CA THR A 8 30.18 10.36 7.69
C THR A 8 29.00 10.45 6.71
N ILE A 9 28.07 9.49 6.77
CA ILE A 9 26.84 9.48 5.94
C ILE A 9 26.01 10.73 6.22
N TYR A 10 25.77 11.05 7.49
CA TYR A 10 25.03 12.25 7.88
C TYR A 10 25.66 13.52 7.31
N ARG A 11 27.00 13.66 7.41
CA ARG A 11 27.71 14.78 6.84
C ARG A 11 27.54 14.90 5.32
N MET A 12 27.61 13.77 4.59
CA MET A 12 27.36 13.75 3.15
C MET A 12 25.93 14.21 2.82
N LEU A 13 24.95 13.76 3.59
CA LEU A 13 23.54 14.18 3.40
C LEU A 13 23.38 15.68 3.67
N VAL A 14 23.94 16.19 4.78
CA VAL A 14 23.86 17.62 5.13
C VAL A 14 24.53 18.51 4.08
N LEU A 15 25.69 18.10 3.53
CA LEU A 15 26.39 18.86 2.48
C LEU A 15 25.59 18.96 1.17
N ASN A 16 24.73 17.97 0.88
CA ASN A 16 23.93 17.93 -0.35
C ASN A 16 22.50 18.44 -0.18
N LEU A 17 21.89 18.25 0.99
CA LEU A 17 20.46 18.49 1.25
C LEU A 17 20.21 19.63 2.26
N GLY A 18 21.26 20.10 2.95
CA GLY A 18 21.15 20.98 4.11
C GLY A 18 20.86 20.23 5.40
N GLU A 19 20.95 20.93 6.52
CA GLU A 19 20.58 20.37 7.83
C GLU A 19 19.06 20.18 7.93
N PRO A 20 18.59 19.07 8.55
CA PRO A 20 17.17 18.91 8.85
C PRO A 20 16.63 20.08 9.66
N PRO A 21 15.50 20.69 9.27
CA PRO A 21 14.95 21.83 9.97
C PRO A 21 14.49 21.44 11.37
N THR A 22 14.93 22.19 12.38
CA THR A 22 14.39 22.09 13.76
C THR A 22 13.10 22.88 13.92
N LYS A 23 12.94 23.92 13.09
CA LYS A 23 11.74 24.76 12.96
C LYS A 23 11.56 25.16 11.50
N PHE A 24 10.32 25.34 11.09
CA PHE A 24 9.96 25.83 9.75
C PHE A 24 8.66 26.62 9.80
N THR A 25 8.50 27.52 8.85
CA THR A 25 7.26 28.25 8.64
C THR A 25 6.45 27.58 7.54
N TRP A 26 5.19 27.27 7.84
CA TRP A 26 4.29 26.70 6.84
C TRP A 26 3.04 27.56 6.68
N THR A 27 2.62 27.72 5.41
CA THR A 27 1.42 28.47 5.05
C THR A 27 0.37 27.53 4.52
N ARG A 28 -0.73 27.35 5.26
CA ARG A 28 -1.90 26.63 4.80
C ARG A 28 -2.64 27.50 3.78
N LYS A 29 -3.01 26.88 2.66
CA LYS A 29 -3.74 27.54 1.56
C LYS A 29 -5.14 26.94 1.41
N ASP A 30 -6.09 27.73 0.91
CA ASP A 30 -7.42 27.24 0.51
C ASP A 30 -7.35 26.49 -0.85
N ALA A 31 -8.49 25.96 -1.30
CA ALA A 31 -8.59 25.24 -2.58
C ALA A 31 -8.31 26.14 -3.82
N LYS A 32 -8.29 27.46 -3.66
CA LYS A 32 -7.94 28.44 -4.71
C LYS A 32 -6.49 28.88 -4.65
N GLY A 33 -5.71 28.36 -3.69
CA GLY A 33 -4.30 28.69 -3.51
C GLY A 33 -4.05 29.94 -2.65
N ASN A 34 -5.06 30.58 -2.08
CA ASN A 34 -4.88 31.74 -1.22
C ASN A 34 -4.38 31.35 0.17
N PRO A 35 -3.44 32.13 0.76
CA PRO A 35 -2.98 31.88 2.12
C PRO A 35 -4.15 32.04 3.13
N VAL A 36 -4.35 31.03 3.97
CA VAL A 36 -5.34 31.04 5.06
C VAL A 36 -4.67 31.32 6.41
N GLU A 37 -3.52 30.71 6.64
CA GLU A 37 -2.78 30.80 7.91
C GLU A 37 -1.30 30.55 7.64
N THR A 38 -0.45 31.31 8.30
CA THR A 38 1.00 31.11 8.31
C THR A 38 1.47 30.97 9.77
N LYS A 39 2.14 29.86 10.09
CA LYS A 39 2.57 29.56 11.46
C LYS A 39 3.94 28.88 11.46
N GLU A 40 4.73 29.12 12.51
CA GLU A 40 5.99 28.41 12.76
C GLU A 40 5.70 27.08 13.47
N TYR A 41 6.34 26.01 13.02
CA TYR A 41 6.24 24.67 13.55
C TYR A 41 7.61 24.07 13.86
N THR A 42 7.66 23.17 14.83
CA THR A 42 8.63 22.08 14.85
C THR A 42 8.05 20.87 14.10
N PRO A 43 8.87 19.90 13.63
CA PRO A 43 8.35 18.65 13.06
C PRO A 43 7.34 17.95 13.95
N GLN A 44 7.56 17.92 15.27
CA GLN A 44 6.66 17.31 16.24
C GLN A 44 5.33 18.06 16.37
N SER A 45 5.35 19.40 16.46
CA SER A 45 4.11 20.18 16.60
C SER A 45 3.28 20.13 15.32
N PHE A 46 3.91 20.08 14.15
CA PHE A 46 3.22 19.89 12.88
C PHE A 46 2.57 18.50 12.80
N PHE A 47 3.30 17.44 13.18
CA PHE A 47 2.75 16.08 13.24
C PHE A 47 1.53 16.01 14.16
N GLN A 48 1.61 16.58 15.36
CA GLN A 48 0.51 16.55 16.31
C GLN A 48 -0.74 17.30 15.83
N GLU A 49 -0.55 18.44 15.14
CA GLU A 49 -1.66 19.25 14.66
C GLU A 49 -2.35 18.66 13.43
N TYR A 50 -1.58 18.10 12.48
CA TYR A 50 -2.12 17.66 11.18
C TYR A 50 -2.31 16.15 11.05
N ILE A 51 -1.59 15.35 11.81
CA ILE A 51 -1.71 13.90 11.79
C ILE A 51 -2.30 13.40 13.09
N GLY A 52 -1.62 13.65 14.23
CA GLY A 52 -2.10 13.41 15.59
C GLY A 52 -2.49 11.96 15.92
N ASP A 53 -2.28 11.01 14.97
CA ASP A 53 -2.74 9.64 15.08
C ASP A 53 -1.61 8.72 15.59
N ASP A 54 -1.97 7.70 16.34
CA ASP A 54 -1.04 6.65 16.74
C ASP A 54 -0.85 5.64 15.59
N LEU A 55 -0.06 6.05 14.61
CA LEU A 55 0.21 5.25 13.40
C LEU A 55 0.73 3.85 13.74
N LYS A 56 1.45 3.72 14.85
CA LYS A 56 2.05 2.45 15.28
C LYS A 56 1.01 1.44 15.76
N ASN A 57 -0.03 1.91 16.45
CA ASN A 57 -0.97 1.04 17.14
C ASN A 57 -2.35 0.98 16.48
N ASN A 58 -2.71 1.99 15.68
CA ASN A 58 -4.04 2.10 15.09
C ASN A 58 -4.20 1.44 13.73
N TYR A 59 -3.12 0.94 13.13
CA TYR A 59 -3.16 0.37 11.78
C TYR A 59 -2.72 -1.09 11.76
N VAL A 60 -3.19 -1.81 10.75
CA VAL A 60 -2.83 -3.21 10.49
C VAL A 60 -2.64 -3.40 9.00
N MET A 61 -1.64 -4.20 8.64
CA MET A 61 -1.46 -4.65 7.27
C MET A 61 -2.26 -5.92 7.01
N LEU A 62 -3.07 -5.87 5.99
CA LEU A 62 -3.77 -7.00 5.40
C LEU A 62 -3.07 -7.40 4.11
N MET A 63 -3.02 -8.68 3.82
CA MET A 63 -2.46 -9.22 2.59
C MET A 63 -3.41 -10.23 1.96
N ASN A 64 -3.47 -10.24 0.63
CA ASN A 64 -4.10 -11.31 -0.11
C ASN A 64 -3.03 -12.16 -0.80
N ASP A 65 -2.60 -13.21 -0.14
CA ASP A 65 -1.68 -14.22 -0.64
C ASP A 65 -2.35 -15.60 -0.67
N PRO A 66 -2.93 -16.04 -1.80
CA PRO A 66 -3.57 -17.35 -1.91
C PRO A 66 -2.58 -18.52 -1.92
N SER A 67 -1.27 -18.27 -1.90
CA SER A 67 -0.27 -19.33 -1.79
C SER A 67 -0.11 -19.86 -0.37
N ARG A 68 -0.73 -19.19 0.62
CA ARG A 68 -0.66 -19.48 2.06
C ARG A 68 -2.05 -19.57 2.68
N ASP A 69 -2.10 -20.15 3.87
CA ASP A 69 -3.36 -20.24 4.62
C ASP A 69 -3.92 -18.85 4.92
N TYR A 70 -5.19 -18.67 4.67
CA TYR A 70 -5.94 -17.50 5.10
C TYR A 70 -6.24 -17.54 6.61
N TYR A 71 -6.60 -16.39 7.16
CA TYR A 71 -6.93 -16.17 8.57
C TYR A 71 -5.76 -16.50 9.52
N LYS A 72 -4.55 -16.19 9.06
CA LYS A 72 -3.30 -16.36 9.79
C LYS A 72 -2.55 -15.04 9.91
N LEU A 73 -1.84 -14.87 11.02
CA LEU A 73 -0.86 -13.82 11.22
C LEU A 73 0.51 -14.33 10.79
N TYR A 74 1.17 -13.60 9.90
CA TYR A 74 2.52 -13.90 9.42
C TYR A 74 3.50 -12.80 9.81
N GLU A 75 4.77 -13.16 9.98
CA GLU A 75 5.89 -12.28 10.23
C GLU A 75 7.04 -12.65 9.27
N ILE A 76 7.66 -11.64 8.64
CA ILE A 76 8.78 -11.86 7.73
C ILE A 76 10.08 -11.63 8.49
N ASP A 77 10.97 -12.63 8.49
CA ASP A 77 12.28 -12.52 9.13
C ASP A 77 13.13 -11.45 8.45
N TYR A 78 13.71 -10.58 9.26
CA TYR A 78 14.60 -9.48 8.85
C TYR A 78 13.97 -8.36 8.02
N ASP A 79 12.71 -8.44 7.66
CA ASP A 79 12.00 -7.34 6.99
C ASP A 79 11.63 -6.25 8.00
N ARG A 80 12.59 -5.36 8.25
CA ARG A 80 12.51 -4.30 9.25
C ARG A 80 13.45 -3.14 8.91
N HIS A 81 13.03 -1.93 9.24
CA HIS A 81 13.79 -0.72 8.90
C HIS A 81 15.03 -0.47 9.78
N ALA A 82 15.11 -1.07 10.96
CA ALA A 82 16.23 -0.93 11.88
C ALA A 82 16.61 -2.29 12.48
N TYR A 83 17.88 -2.47 12.80
CA TYR A 83 18.40 -3.72 13.35
C TYR A 83 17.61 -4.23 14.58
N ASP A 84 17.24 -3.32 15.46
CA ASP A 84 16.46 -3.55 16.68
C ASP A 84 14.95 -3.29 16.50
N GLY A 85 14.52 -3.05 15.24
CA GLY A 85 13.12 -2.83 14.88
C GLY A 85 12.31 -4.12 14.90
N LYS A 86 10.99 -3.96 14.81
CA LYS A 86 10.07 -5.08 14.66
C LYS A 86 10.06 -5.55 13.22
N ASN A 87 10.01 -6.84 13.02
CA ASN A 87 9.76 -7.43 11.71
C ASN A 87 8.36 -7.06 11.21
N TRP A 88 8.20 -7.04 9.90
CA TRP A 88 6.93 -6.78 9.29
C TRP A 88 5.95 -7.92 9.54
N THR A 89 4.71 -7.57 9.93
CA THR A 89 3.64 -8.53 10.18
C THR A 89 2.42 -8.19 9.34
N TYR A 90 1.69 -9.21 8.90
CA TYR A 90 0.43 -9.03 8.18
C TYR A 90 -0.59 -10.12 8.51
N VAL A 91 -1.86 -9.81 8.34
CA VAL A 91 -2.95 -10.78 8.39
C VAL A 91 -3.30 -11.18 6.96
N ASN A 92 -3.17 -12.48 6.64
CA ASN A 92 -3.53 -13.00 5.32
C ASN A 92 -5.02 -13.32 5.25
N LEU A 93 -5.71 -12.75 4.26
CA LEU A 93 -7.16 -12.84 4.13
C LEU A 93 -7.61 -13.09 2.68
N PRO A 94 -8.78 -13.72 2.49
CA PRO A 94 -9.47 -13.71 1.20
C PRO A 94 -9.70 -12.28 0.71
N ILE A 95 -9.67 -12.09 -0.61
CA ILE A 95 -9.78 -10.76 -1.21
C ILE A 95 -11.11 -10.08 -0.86
N GLU A 96 -12.19 -10.84 -0.77
CA GLU A 96 -13.53 -10.29 -0.46
C GLU A 96 -13.59 -9.69 0.96
N ASP A 97 -12.92 -10.29 1.93
CA ASP A 97 -12.84 -9.75 3.30
C ASP A 97 -12.07 -8.41 3.33
N ILE A 98 -10.97 -8.35 2.57
CA ILE A 98 -10.18 -7.11 2.42
C ILE A 98 -11.02 -6.01 1.78
N LYS A 99 -11.78 -6.32 0.72
CA LYS A 99 -12.66 -5.37 0.04
C LYS A 99 -13.72 -4.79 0.98
N GLN A 100 -14.32 -5.59 1.85
CA GLN A 100 -15.32 -5.10 2.82
C GLN A 100 -14.72 -4.05 3.75
N MET A 101 -13.52 -4.29 4.28
CA MET A 101 -12.81 -3.34 5.14
C MET A 101 -12.36 -2.10 4.37
N ALA A 102 -11.89 -2.25 3.13
CA ALA A 102 -11.55 -1.14 2.25
C ALA A 102 -12.76 -0.24 1.95
N ILE A 103 -13.92 -0.83 1.62
CA ILE A 103 -15.16 -0.10 1.37
C ILE A 103 -15.62 0.64 2.63
N ALA A 104 -15.54 0.01 3.80
CA ALA A 104 -15.89 0.65 5.07
C ALA A 104 -15.00 1.87 5.36
N SER A 105 -13.69 1.76 5.12
CA SER A 105 -12.73 2.84 5.28
C SER A 105 -13.02 4.02 4.32
N ILE A 106 -13.24 3.73 3.03
CA ILE A 106 -13.53 4.76 2.01
C ILE A 106 -14.86 5.47 2.31
N LYS A 107 -15.90 4.73 2.71
CA LYS A 107 -17.19 5.32 3.10
C LYS A 107 -17.09 6.27 4.30
N ASP A 108 -16.10 6.07 5.16
CA ASP A 108 -15.78 6.95 6.29
C ASP A 108 -14.67 7.97 5.92
N SER A 109 -14.51 8.27 4.63
CA SER A 109 -13.55 9.25 4.09
C SER A 109 -12.10 9.04 4.55
N THR A 110 -11.71 7.78 4.77
CA THR A 110 -10.35 7.42 5.17
C THR A 110 -9.66 6.65 4.05
N MET A 111 -8.61 7.26 3.50
CA MET A 111 -7.76 6.65 2.47
C MET A 111 -6.79 5.62 3.08
N MET A 112 -6.26 4.74 2.24
CA MET A 112 -5.42 3.64 2.71
C MET A 112 -4.16 3.48 1.85
N TYR A 113 -3.06 3.07 2.48
CA TYR A 113 -1.93 2.51 1.75
C TYR A 113 -2.39 1.25 1.01
N PHE A 114 -2.07 1.18 -0.27
CA PHE A 114 -2.40 0.10 -1.18
C PHE A 114 -1.15 -0.30 -1.94
N SER A 115 -0.90 -1.60 -2.12
CA SER A 115 0.23 -2.10 -2.88
C SER A 115 -0.17 -3.25 -3.82
N CYS A 116 0.39 -3.23 -5.02
CA CYS A 116 -0.02 -4.08 -6.14
C CYS A 116 1.12 -4.34 -7.13
N ASP A 117 0.87 -5.18 -8.13
CA ASP A 117 1.73 -5.35 -9.31
C ASP A 117 1.25 -4.41 -10.44
N VAL A 118 1.61 -3.14 -10.33
CA VAL A 118 1.06 -2.07 -11.17
C VAL A 118 1.37 -2.23 -12.66
N GLY A 119 2.46 -2.92 -13.00
CA GLY A 119 2.90 -3.09 -14.40
C GLY A 119 2.03 -4.03 -15.23
N LYS A 120 1.17 -4.83 -14.60
CA LYS A 120 0.37 -5.86 -15.29
C LYS A 120 -0.92 -5.27 -15.85
N PHE A 121 -1.18 -5.49 -17.15
CA PHE A 121 -2.42 -5.06 -17.83
C PHE A 121 -2.72 -3.57 -17.59
N PHE A 122 -1.72 -2.73 -17.78
CA PHE A 122 -1.76 -1.30 -17.54
C PHE A 122 -1.71 -0.49 -18.85
N ASP A 123 -2.78 0.26 -19.12
CA ASP A 123 -2.79 1.28 -20.15
C ASP A 123 -2.32 2.62 -19.55
N ARG A 124 -1.06 2.95 -19.81
CA ARG A 124 -0.40 4.16 -19.25
C ARG A 124 -1.04 5.45 -19.75
N ASP A 125 -1.45 5.49 -21.01
CA ASP A 125 -1.96 6.71 -21.64
C ASP A 125 -3.34 7.08 -21.09
N ARG A 126 -4.16 6.07 -20.79
CA ARG A 126 -5.48 6.27 -20.17
C ARG A 126 -5.46 6.20 -18.65
N GLY A 127 -4.39 5.73 -18.02
CA GLY A 127 -4.31 5.52 -16.58
C GLY A 127 -5.27 4.45 -16.07
N ILE A 128 -5.48 3.37 -16.86
CA ILE A 128 -6.45 2.31 -16.55
C ILE A 128 -5.74 0.97 -16.38
N LEU A 129 -6.19 0.20 -15.40
CA LEU A 129 -5.74 -1.15 -15.08
C LEU A 129 -6.91 -2.11 -15.25
N ASP A 130 -6.83 -3.01 -16.26
CA ASP A 130 -7.92 -3.96 -16.58
C ASP A 130 -7.36 -5.23 -17.19
N VAL A 131 -7.67 -6.38 -16.63
CA VAL A 131 -7.22 -7.70 -17.12
C VAL A 131 -7.71 -8.03 -18.53
N ASN A 132 -8.71 -7.32 -19.02
CA ASN A 132 -9.32 -7.56 -20.32
C ASN A 132 -8.73 -6.70 -21.45
N PHE A 133 -7.63 -5.96 -21.25
CA PHE A 133 -7.02 -5.14 -22.31
C PHE A 133 -6.44 -5.96 -23.44
N TYR A 134 -5.96 -7.16 -23.16
CA TYR A 134 -5.28 -8.00 -24.14
C TYR A 134 -5.91 -9.40 -24.17
N ASP A 135 -6.44 -9.79 -25.32
CA ASP A 135 -6.92 -11.13 -25.56
C ASP A 135 -5.81 -12.01 -26.19
N TYR A 136 -4.79 -12.28 -25.38
CA TYR A 136 -3.70 -13.15 -25.80
C TYR A 136 -4.16 -14.59 -26.11
N GLY A 137 -5.22 -15.05 -25.43
CA GLY A 137 -5.78 -16.38 -25.65
C GLY A 137 -6.27 -16.55 -27.07
N SER A 138 -7.11 -15.66 -27.54
CA SER A 138 -7.61 -15.67 -28.93
C SER A 138 -6.50 -15.45 -29.96
N LEU A 139 -5.57 -14.52 -29.65
CA LEU A 139 -4.45 -14.21 -30.56
C LEU A 139 -3.52 -15.42 -30.76
N MET A 140 -3.19 -16.15 -29.70
CA MET A 140 -2.23 -17.25 -29.71
C MET A 140 -2.89 -18.63 -29.86
N GLY A 141 -4.22 -18.72 -29.86
CA GLY A 141 -4.96 -19.98 -29.90
C GLY A 141 -4.70 -20.89 -28.69
N THR A 142 -4.43 -20.33 -27.54
CA THR A 142 -4.09 -21.05 -26.29
C THR A 142 -4.68 -20.37 -25.07
N THR A 143 -4.55 -21.00 -23.91
CA THR A 143 -4.93 -20.40 -22.63
C THR A 143 -3.71 -20.11 -21.77
N PHE A 144 -3.68 -18.96 -21.10
CA PHE A 144 -2.67 -18.59 -20.13
C PHE A 144 -3.28 -18.80 -18.74
N GLY A 145 -2.95 -19.91 -18.12
CA GLY A 145 -3.73 -20.47 -17.01
C GLY A 145 -3.16 -20.31 -15.62
N MET A 146 -2.10 -19.49 -15.39
CA MET A 146 -1.62 -19.27 -14.05
C MET A 146 -2.60 -18.41 -13.25
N ASP A 147 -3.13 -18.97 -12.17
CA ASP A 147 -3.87 -18.21 -11.15
C ASP A 147 -2.93 -17.32 -10.31
N LYS A 148 -3.50 -16.49 -9.43
CA LYS A 148 -2.74 -15.59 -8.55
C LYS A 148 -1.76 -16.37 -7.66
N LYS A 149 -2.16 -17.53 -7.14
CA LYS A 149 -1.30 -18.39 -6.33
C LYS A 149 -0.06 -18.84 -7.10
N GLN A 150 -0.27 -19.34 -8.31
CA GLN A 150 0.81 -19.84 -9.16
C GLN A 150 1.76 -18.71 -9.57
N ARG A 151 1.22 -17.52 -9.90
CA ARG A 151 2.06 -16.35 -10.23
C ARG A 151 2.94 -15.92 -9.05
N ILE A 152 2.43 -15.95 -7.82
CA ILE A 152 3.24 -15.68 -6.64
C ILE A 152 4.34 -16.74 -6.48
N GLN A 153 3.98 -18.01 -6.53
CA GLN A 153 4.92 -19.13 -6.32
C GLN A 153 6.05 -19.20 -7.37
N THR A 154 5.79 -18.68 -8.57
CA THR A 154 6.76 -18.65 -9.69
C THR A 154 7.44 -17.31 -9.86
N PHE A 155 7.25 -16.36 -8.93
CA PHE A 155 7.76 -14.99 -9.01
C PHE A 155 7.28 -14.20 -10.25
N ALA A 156 6.21 -14.67 -10.91
CA ALA A 156 5.64 -13.99 -12.08
C ALA A 156 4.84 -12.73 -11.71
N SER A 157 4.44 -12.58 -10.45
CA SER A 157 3.73 -11.41 -9.94
C SER A 157 3.98 -11.24 -8.43
N GLY A 158 4.21 -10.02 -8.02
CA GLY A 158 4.47 -9.63 -6.63
C GLY A 158 4.06 -8.18 -6.35
N SER A 159 4.30 -7.72 -5.14
CA SER A 159 3.95 -6.36 -4.71
C SER A 159 5.07 -5.39 -5.12
N SER A 160 5.00 -4.81 -6.31
CA SER A 160 6.05 -3.98 -6.89
C SER A 160 5.85 -2.47 -6.68
N HIS A 161 4.62 -2.01 -6.38
CA HIS A 161 4.34 -0.57 -6.30
C HIS A 161 3.27 -0.23 -5.26
N ALA A 162 3.49 0.90 -4.57
CA ALA A 162 2.59 1.41 -3.54
C ALA A 162 1.91 2.71 -3.98
N MET A 163 0.62 2.83 -3.68
CA MET A 163 -0.23 3.98 -3.99
C MET A 163 -1.22 4.24 -2.85
N THR A 164 -2.03 5.29 -2.96
CA THR A 164 -3.10 5.59 -2.01
C THR A 164 -4.45 5.15 -2.58
N LEU A 165 -5.12 4.17 -1.96
CA LEU A 165 -6.47 3.77 -2.33
C LEU A 165 -7.47 4.81 -1.81
N MET A 166 -8.20 5.47 -2.74
CA MET A 166 -9.01 6.65 -2.43
C MET A 166 -10.50 6.45 -2.61
N ALA A 167 -10.92 5.71 -3.63
CA ALA A 167 -12.34 5.63 -3.97
C ALA A 167 -12.72 4.26 -4.54
N VAL A 168 -14.02 3.97 -4.46
CA VAL A 168 -14.64 2.78 -5.02
C VAL A 168 -15.97 3.14 -5.68
N ASP A 169 -16.22 2.61 -6.88
CA ASP A 169 -17.50 2.62 -7.57
C ASP A 169 -18.25 1.32 -7.27
N LEU A 170 -19.42 1.42 -6.66
CA LEU A 170 -20.24 0.28 -6.28
C LEU A 170 -21.46 0.13 -7.22
N ASP A 171 -21.89 -1.09 -7.48
CA ASP A 171 -23.15 -1.36 -8.13
C ASP A 171 -24.35 -1.15 -7.18
N ALA A 172 -25.56 -1.35 -7.70
CA ALA A 172 -26.80 -1.20 -6.92
C ALA A 172 -26.91 -2.20 -5.73
N ASN A 173 -26.15 -3.27 -5.75
CA ASN A 173 -26.09 -4.28 -4.69
C ASN A 173 -24.92 -4.05 -3.71
N GLY A 174 -24.17 -2.95 -3.89
CA GLY A 174 -23.02 -2.61 -3.06
C GLY A 174 -21.73 -3.38 -3.41
N LYS A 175 -21.69 -4.07 -4.56
CA LYS A 175 -20.47 -4.75 -5.03
C LYS A 175 -19.54 -3.79 -5.76
N PRO A 176 -18.24 -3.87 -5.56
CA PRO A 176 -17.29 -3.01 -6.25
C PRO A 176 -17.22 -3.34 -7.75
N LYS A 177 -17.15 -2.29 -8.56
CA LYS A 177 -16.96 -2.34 -10.02
C LYS A 177 -15.59 -1.82 -10.41
N LYS A 178 -15.18 -0.71 -9.78
CA LYS A 178 -13.92 -0.02 -10.04
C LYS A 178 -13.38 0.59 -8.76
N TRP A 179 -12.08 0.77 -8.74
CA TRP A 179 -11.34 1.41 -7.66
C TRP A 179 -10.47 2.54 -8.22
N MET A 180 -10.18 3.53 -7.41
CA MET A 180 -9.29 4.63 -7.78
C MET A 180 -8.17 4.75 -6.76
N VAL A 181 -6.95 4.91 -7.28
CA VAL A 181 -5.75 5.17 -6.49
C VAL A 181 -5.09 6.47 -6.93
N GLU A 182 -4.49 7.20 -5.98
CA GLU A 182 -3.56 8.30 -6.25
C GLU A 182 -2.14 7.74 -6.35
N ASN A 183 -1.45 8.10 -7.43
CA ASN A 183 -0.10 7.67 -7.73
C ASN A 183 0.91 8.81 -7.54
N SER A 184 2.19 8.47 -7.38
CA SER A 184 3.29 9.41 -7.13
C SER A 184 4.06 9.82 -8.40
N TRP A 185 3.59 9.48 -9.60
CA TRP A 185 4.30 9.75 -10.87
C TRP A 185 4.01 11.13 -11.49
N GLY A 186 3.37 12.02 -10.74
CA GLY A 186 2.99 13.34 -11.19
C GLY A 186 1.65 13.39 -11.93
N PRO A 187 1.24 14.57 -12.45
CA PRO A 187 -0.06 14.77 -13.08
C PRO A 187 -0.10 14.19 -14.51
N GLY A 188 -0.15 12.87 -14.60
CA GLY A 188 -0.36 12.16 -15.87
C GLY A 188 -1.85 12.04 -16.23
N ALA A 189 -2.23 10.89 -16.81
CA ALA A 189 -3.64 10.56 -17.03
C ALA A 189 -4.45 10.68 -15.72
N ASN A 190 -5.71 11.08 -15.83
CA ASN A 190 -6.63 11.25 -14.70
C ASN A 190 -6.07 12.13 -13.55
N ALA A 191 -5.29 13.17 -13.86
CA ALA A 191 -4.67 14.08 -12.88
C ALA A 191 -3.83 13.34 -11.81
N GLY A 192 -3.08 12.32 -12.22
CA GLY A 192 -2.20 11.52 -11.34
C GLY A 192 -2.89 10.33 -10.66
N HIS A 193 -4.13 10.05 -11.02
CA HIS A 193 -4.87 8.90 -10.50
C HIS A 193 -4.87 7.74 -11.51
N LEU A 194 -4.96 6.52 -10.99
CA LEU A 194 -5.21 5.33 -11.81
C LEU A 194 -6.58 4.75 -11.43
N ILE A 195 -7.27 4.25 -12.46
CA ILE A 195 -8.55 3.55 -12.31
C ILE A 195 -8.32 2.08 -12.58
N MET A 196 -8.74 1.20 -11.67
CA MET A 196 -8.65 -0.24 -11.86
C MET A 196 -10.03 -0.89 -11.80
N THR A 197 -10.24 -1.92 -12.64
CA THR A 197 -11.43 -2.76 -12.52
C THR A 197 -11.37 -3.63 -11.28
N ASP A 198 -12.53 -4.08 -10.76
CA ASP A 198 -12.56 -4.99 -9.62
C ASP A 198 -11.90 -6.33 -9.93
N GLN A 199 -11.98 -6.80 -11.18
CA GLN A 199 -11.27 -7.99 -11.64
C GLN A 199 -9.75 -7.80 -11.53
N TRP A 200 -9.24 -6.64 -11.97
CA TRP A 200 -7.81 -6.35 -11.83
C TRP A 200 -7.38 -6.25 -10.35
N PHE A 201 -8.20 -5.62 -9.52
CA PHE A 201 -7.96 -5.56 -8.06
C PHE A 201 -7.81 -6.97 -7.46
N ASN A 202 -8.68 -7.92 -7.84
CA ASN A 202 -8.60 -9.30 -7.36
C ASN A 202 -7.28 -9.97 -7.72
N GLU A 203 -6.79 -9.76 -8.93
CA GLU A 203 -5.63 -10.45 -9.46
C GLU A 203 -4.29 -9.85 -9.03
N TYR A 204 -4.21 -8.52 -8.87
CA TYR A 204 -2.93 -7.81 -8.73
C TYR A 204 -2.80 -6.95 -7.48
N MET A 205 -3.81 -6.81 -6.65
CA MET A 205 -3.71 -6.25 -5.31
C MET A 205 -3.06 -7.25 -4.37
N PHE A 206 -2.12 -6.81 -3.53
CA PHE A 206 -1.47 -7.66 -2.54
C PHE A 206 -1.61 -7.12 -1.12
N ARG A 207 -1.34 -5.85 -0.87
CA ARG A 207 -1.26 -5.29 0.49
C ARG A 207 -2.21 -4.11 0.66
N LEU A 208 -2.83 -4.03 1.83
CA LEU A 208 -3.65 -2.91 2.27
C LEU A 208 -3.33 -2.60 3.72
N VAL A 209 -3.04 -1.34 4.05
CA VAL A 209 -2.95 -0.89 5.44
C VAL A 209 -4.23 -0.17 5.81
N VAL A 210 -4.93 -0.69 6.79
CA VAL A 210 -6.24 -0.20 7.22
C VAL A 210 -6.24 0.17 8.70
N ASN A 211 -7.00 1.20 9.07
CA ASN A 211 -7.18 1.53 10.48
C ASN A 211 -8.01 0.44 11.18
N LYS A 212 -7.59 0.05 12.38
CA LYS A 212 -8.20 -1.02 13.19
C LYS A 212 -9.68 -0.79 13.51
N LYS A 213 -10.20 0.42 13.38
CA LYS A 213 -11.63 0.68 13.56
C LYS A 213 -12.50 0.04 12.48
N TYR A 214 -11.92 -0.32 11.31
CA TYR A 214 -12.64 -0.95 10.20
C TYR A 214 -12.46 -2.46 10.11
N ILE A 215 -11.55 -3.05 10.90
CA ILE A 215 -11.33 -4.51 10.87
C ILE A 215 -12.43 -5.24 11.64
N THR A 216 -12.70 -6.47 11.17
CA THR A 216 -13.68 -7.36 11.81
C THR A 216 -13.16 -7.90 13.15
N ASP A 217 -14.06 -8.38 14.00
CA ASP A 217 -13.67 -9.01 15.26
C ASP A 217 -12.82 -10.28 15.04
N GLN A 218 -13.07 -11.01 13.94
CA GLN A 218 -12.22 -12.13 13.54
C GLN A 218 -10.77 -11.68 13.30
N VAL A 219 -10.55 -10.58 12.60
CA VAL A 219 -9.20 -10.05 12.37
C VAL A 219 -8.56 -9.58 13.68
N LYS A 220 -9.33 -8.98 14.60
CA LYS A 220 -8.84 -8.61 15.94
C LYS A 220 -8.34 -9.83 16.73
N GLU A 221 -9.04 -10.96 16.64
CA GLU A 221 -8.60 -12.20 17.29
C GLU A 221 -7.33 -12.79 16.62
N ILE A 222 -7.22 -12.71 15.31
CA ILE A 222 -6.01 -13.14 14.59
C ILE A 222 -4.77 -12.33 15.03
N LEU A 223 -4.93 -11.04 15.26
CA LEU A 223 -3.83 -10.17 15.71
C LEU A 223 -3.28 -10.51 17.11
N LYS A 224 -4.00 -11.31 17.89
CA LYS A 224 -3.54 -11.82 19.20
C LYS A 224 -2.74 -13.11 19.11
N GLN A 225 -2.72 -13.76 17.92
CA GLN A 225 -2.02 -15.02 17.72
C GLN A 225 -0.50 -14.80 17.65
N THR A 226 0.24 -15.85 17.94
CA THR A 226 1.68 -15.86 17.61
C THR A 226 1.84 -15.94 16.09
N PRO A 227 2.59 -15.03 15.47
CA PRO A 227 2.75 -15.04 14.02
C PRO A 227 3.51 -16.28 13.54
N THR A 228 3.10 -16.80 12.40
CA THR A 228 3.88 -17.79 11.65
C THR A 228 5.04 -17.05 10.98
N ARG A 229 6.29 -17.45 11.27
CA ARG A 229 7.49 -16.82 10.71
C ARG A 229 7.74 -17.35 9.31
N LEU A 230 8.01 -16.43 8.40
CA LEU A 230 8.40 -16.68 7.02
C LEU A 230 9.84 -16.19 6.80
N PRO A 231 10.59 -16.84 5.91
CA PRO A 231 11.97 -16.44 5.64
C PRO A 231 12.03 -15.10 4.90
N ALA A 232 13.16 -14.41 4.98
CA ALA A 232 13.39 -13.14 4.29
C ALA A 232 13.30 -13.24 2.75
N TRP A 233 13.47 -14.42 2.17
CA TRP A 233 13.35 -14.70 0.74
C TRP A 233 11.95 -15.23 0.34
N ASP A 234 10.95 -14.92 1.13
CA ASP A 234 9.56 -15.23 0.76
C ASP A 234 9.19 -14.54 -0.56
N PRO A 235 8.50 -15.22 -1.51
CA PRO A 235 8.18 -14.66 -2.82
C PRO A 235 7.46 -13.30 -2.80
N MET A 236 6.69 -13.03 -1.74
CA MET A 236 5.99 -11.75 -1.59
C MET A 236 6.88 -10.62 -1.05
N PHE A 237 8.15 -10.91 -0.70
CA PHE A 237 9.09 -9.96 -0.09
C PHE A 237 10.48 -10.04 -0.72
N ALA A 238 10.72 -10.99 -1.62
CA ALA A 238 11.94 -11.03 -2.41
C ALA A 238 12.00 -9.78 -3.32
N GLU A 239 13.20 -9.23 -3.47
CA GLU A 239 13.44 -8.16 -4.45
C GLU A 239 13.22 -8.71 -5.86
N GLU A 240 12.62 -7.90 -6.73
CA GLU A 240 12.54 -8.21 -8.16
C GLU A 240 13.93 -7.99 -8.78
N ASP A 241 14.46 -9.00 -9.47
CA ASP A 241 15.73 -8.92 -10.22
C ASP A 241 15.61 -8.02 -11.46
#